data_527779a253f51a159c90d400c7aee4b2
#
_entry.id   527779a253f51a159c90d400c7aee4b2
#
_cell.length_a   1.000
_cell.length_b   1.000
_cell.length_c   1.000
_cell.angle_alpha   90.00
_cell.angle_beta   90.00
_cell.angle_gamma   90.00
#
_symmetry.space_group_name_H-M   'P 1'
#
loop_
_entity.id
_entity.type
_entity.pdbx_description
1 polymer ?
#
loop_
_entity_poly.entity_id
_entity_poly.type
_entity_poly.pdbx_seq_one_letter_code
_entity_poly.pdbx_strand_id
1 'polypeptide(L)'
;MTDWLYQIRIVVTSALSTDLRSRGTSTTAIKVTEIAKKYDMQAVCTYDAFKAYCEEAERNGLDGYSLYNWTKATLNNPAKREKHQKSFAFYRDNDQIYPKDVAESLYRDLLALNSPDILEVKLIDSNPENNPQPPQ
;
A
#
# COMPACT_ATOMS: atom_id res chain seq x y z
N MET A 1 28.21 4.28 2.03
CA MET A 1 27.00 5.09 1.95
C MET A 1 25.79 4.18 1.88
N THR A 2 24.79 4.42 2.69
CA THR A 2 23.60 3.61 2.73
C THR A 2 22.57 4.14 1.73
N ASP A 3 22.15 3.29 0.79
CA ASP A 3 21.08 3.65 -0.13
C ASP A 3 19.75 3.38 0.54
N TRP A 4 18.89 4.39 0.57
CA TRP A 4 17.56 4.23 1.12
C TRP A 4 16.68 3.44 0.16
N LEU A 5 15.84 2.58 0.70
CA LEU A 5 14.84 1.85 -0.07
C LEU A 5 13.62 2.73 -0.30
N TYR A 6 12.83 2.38 -1.28
CA TYR A 6 11.68 3.19 -1.71
C TYR A 6 10.41 2.35 -1.71
N GLN A 7 9.28 3.03 -1.57
CA GLN A 7 7.96 2.42 -1.59
C GLN A 7 7.08 3.12 -2.61
N ILE A 8 6.22 2.36 -3.27
CA ILE A 8 5.19 2.93 -4.14
C ILE A 8 3.82 2.68 -3.53
N ARG A 9 3.00 3.72 -3.51
CA ARG A 9 1.59 3.65 -3.12
C ARG A 9 0.75 4.34 -4.18
N ILE A 10 -0.49 3.87 -4.33
CA ILE A 10 -1.47 4.53 -5.19
C ILE A 10 -2.71 4.85 -4.37
N VAL A 11 -3.35 5.96 -4.73
CA VAL A 11 -4.68 6.33 -4.22
C VAL A 11 -5.64 6.19 -5.39
N VAL A 12 -6.73 5.47 -5.16
CA VAL A 12 -7.66 5.11 -6.22
C VAL A 12 -9.09 5.51 -5.88
N THR A 13 -9.98 5.45 -6.89
CA THR A 13 -11.41 5.66 -6.65
C THR A 13 -12.01 4.48 -5.88
N SER A 14 -13.18 4.70 -5.29
CA SER A 14 -13.91 3.62 -4.59
C SER A 14 -14.20 2.46 -5.52
N ALA A 15 -14.54 2.73 -6.78
CA ALA A 15 -14.84 1.70 -7.76
C ALA A 15 -13.63 0.81 -8.03
N LEU A 16 -12.46 1.42 -8.25
CA LEU A 16 -11.24 0.63 -8.49
C LEU A 16 -10.80 -0.10 -7.23
N SER A 17 -10.92 0.53 -6.06
CA SER A 17 -10.61 -0.12 -4.79
C SER A 17 -11.43 -1.40 -4.60
N THR A 18 -12.75 -1.30 -4.79
CA THR A 18 -13.63 -2.45 -4.65
C THR A 18 -13.24 -3.58 -5.61
N ASP A 19 -12.92 -3.23 -6.85
CA ASP A 19 -12.54 -4.22 -7.85
C ASP A 19 -11.20 -4.88 -7.51
N LEU A 20 -10.18 -4.09 -7.15
CA LEU A 20 -8.86 -4.63 -6.78
C LEU A 20 -8.93 -5.54 -5.54
N ARG A 21 -9.82 -5.21 -4.60
CA ARG A 21 -9.98 -5.99 -3.36
C ARG A 21 -10.84 -7.24 -3.55
N SER A 22 -11.51 -7.36 -4.68
CA SER A 22 -12.34 -8.52 -5.00
C SER A 22 -11.74 -9.33 -6.14
N ARG A 23 -12.29 -9.22 -7.34
CA ARG A 23 -11.89 -10.06 -8.47
C ARG A 23 -10.80 -9.45 -9.36
N GLY A 24 -10.69 -8.12 -9.39
CA GLY A 24 -9.72 -7.44 -10.22
C GLY A 24 -9.97 -7.63 -11.71
N THR A 25 -11.24 -7.56 -12.15
CA THR A 25 -11.64 -7.87 -13.52
C THR A 25 -11.75 -6.66 -14.44
N SER A 26 -11.77 -5.44 -13.91
CA SER A 26 -11.79 -4.24 -14.75
C SER A 26 -10.48 -4.10 -15.51
N THR A 27 -10.51 -3.39 -16.63
CA THR A 27 -9.30 -3.15 -17.43
C THR A 27 -8.19 -2.53 -16.61
N THR A 28 -8.51 -1.52 -15.80
CA THR A 28 -7.50 -0.85 -14.96
C THR A 28 -6.95 -1.79 -13.88
N ALA A 29 -7.82 -2.57 -13.22
CA ALA A 29 -7.38 -3.52 -12.19
C ALA A 29 -6.46 -4.59 -12.79
N ILE A 30 -6.77 -5.11 -13.96
CA ILE A 30 -5.94 -6.07 -14.65
C ILE A 30 -4.57 -5.48 -14.97
N LYS A 31 -4.53 -4.25 -15.48
CA LYS A 31 -3.27 -3.58 -15.80
C LYS A 31 -2.41 -3.33 -14.56
N VAL A 32 -3.02 -2.89 -13.45
CA VAL A 32 -2.30 -2.71 -12.19
C VAL A 32 -1.70 -4.03 -11.71
N THR A 33 -2.47 -5.10 -11.77
CA THR A 33 -2.01 -6.43 -11.37
C THR A 33 -0.87 -6.93 -12.25
N GLU A 34 -0.96 -6.73 -13.56
CA GLU A 34 0.09 -7.11 -14.50
C GLU A 34 1.38 -6.34 -14.25
N ILE A 35 1.27 -5.03 -13.99
CA ILE A 35 2.44 -4.22 -13.66
C ILE A 35 3.09 -4.71 -12.38
N ALA A 36 2.28 -4.98 -11.34
CA ALA A 36 2.81 -5.52 -10.09
C ALA A 36 3.58 -6.82 -10.31
N LYS A 37 3.00 -7.76 -11.07
CA LYS A 37 3.62 -9.05 -11.36
C LYS A 37 4.94 -8.89 -12.12
N LYS A 38 5.04 -7.90 -12.98
CA LYS A 38 6.27 -7.62 -13.74
C LYS A 38 7.47 -7.39 -12.81
N TYR A 39 7.23 -6.87 -11.62
CA TYR A 39 8.27 -6.59 -10.62
C TYR A 39 8.23 -7.56 -9.45
N ASP A 40 7.55 -8.68 -9.60
CA ASP A 40 7.35 -9.67 -8.53
C ASP A 40 6.66 -9.07 -7.31
N MET A 41 5.70 -8.21 -7.55
CA MET A 41 4.97 -7.49 -6.51
C MET A 41 3.49 -7.82 -6.49
N GLN A 42 2.85 -7.41 -5.40
CA GLN A 42 1.41 -7.52 -5.21
C GLN A 42 0.88 -6.20 -4.65
N ALA A 43 -0.21 -5.71 -5.24
CA ALA A 43 -0.89 -4.52 -4.72
C ALA A 43 -1.77 -4.93 -3.55
N VAL A 44 -1.53 -4.34 -2.37
CA VAL A 44 -2.25 -4.68 -1.14
C VAL A 44 -2.95 -3.43 -0.60
N CYS A 45 -4.24 -3.55 -0.33
CA CYS A 45 -5.02 -2.46 0.24
C CYS A 45 -4.52 -2.15 1.66
N THR A 46 -4.26 -0.89 1.94
CA THR A 46 -3.76 -0.45 3.24
C THR A 46 -4.74 -0.83 4.36
N TYR A 47 -6.05 -0.64 4.13
CA TYR A 47 -7.06 -1.03 5.10
C TYR A 47 -7.00 -2.54 5.40
N ASP A 48 -6.90 -3.36 4.36
CA ASP A 48 -6.86 -4.81 4.53
C ASP A 48 -5.59 -5.25 5.27
N ALA A 49 -4.45 -4.60 5.00
CA ALA A 49 -3.20 -4.88 5.69
C ALA A 49 -3.30 -4.53 7.19
N PHE A 50 -3.88 -3.38 7.50
CA PHE A 50 -4.08 -2.95 8.89
C PHE A 50 -5.02 -3.91 9.63
N LYS A 51 -6.10 -4.32 8.97
CA LYS A 51 -7.06 -5.27 9.54
C LYS A 51 -6.39 -6.61 9.83
N ALA A 52 -5.61 -7.12 8.89
CA ALA A 52 -4.87 -8.37 9.07
C ALA A 52 -3.87 -8.29 10.22
N TYR A 53 -3.17 -7.18 10.36
CA TYR A 53 -2.24 -6.93 11.45
C TYR A 53 -2.94 -6.99 12.81
N CYS A 54 -4.09 -6.32 12.94
CA CYS A 54 -4.86 -6.35 14.19
C CYS A 54 -5.39 -7.74 14.51
N GLU A 55 -5.91 -8.45 13.51
CA GLU A 55 -6.41 -9.81 13.71
C GLU A 55 -5.29 -10.77 14.15
N GLU A 56 -4.10 -10.63 13.56
CA GLU A 56 -2.95 -11.43 13.95
C GLU A 56 -2.55 -11.15 15.40
N ALA A 57 -2.50 -9.88 15.80
CA ALA A 57 -2.18 -9.47 17.15
C ALA A 57 -3.20 -10.03 18.15
N GLU A 58 -4.48 -10.01 17.79
CA GLU A 58 -5.55 -10.53 18.66
C GLU A 58 -5.48 -12.05 18.83
N ARG A 59 -5.02 -12.76 17.78
CA ARG A 59 -4.85 -14.21 17.86
C ARG A 59 -3.60 -14.62 18.65
N ASN A 60 -2.52 -13.88 18.49
CA ASN A 60 -1.21 -14.26 19.03
C ASN A 60 -0.86 -13.58 20.35
N GLY A 61 -1.73 -12.68 20.83
CA GLY A 61 -1.44 -11.83 21.97
C GLY A 61 -0.81 -10.51 21.52
N LEU A 62 -1.09 -9.44 22.23
CA LEU A 62 -0.70 -8.09 21.80
C LEU A 62 0.79 -7.79 22.01
N ASP A 63 1.48 -8.60 22.79
CA ASP A 63 2.92 -8.43 22.99
C ASP A 63 3.67 -8.62 21.67
N GLY A 64 4.56 -7.70 21.36
CA GLY A 64 5.29 -7.73 20.09
C GLY A 64 4.59 -6.99 18.94
N TYR A 65 3.38 -6.50 19.18
CA TYR A 65 2.63 -5.72 18.18
C TYR A 65 2.53 -4.27 18.64
N SER A 66 3.64 -3.56 18.60
CA SER A 66 3.76 -2.21 19.17
C SER A 66 2.81 -1.19 18.55
N LEU A 67 2.37 -1.41 17.31
CA LEU A 67 1.48 -0.50 16.61
C LEU A 67 0.00 -0.87 16.72
N TYR A 68 -0.33 -1.90 17.50
CA TYR A 68 -1.71 -2.40 17.57
C TYR A 68 -2.72 -1.31 17.97
N ASN A 69 -2.46 -0.59 19.04
CA ASN A 69 -3.41 0.42 19.55
C ASN A 69 -3.63 1.52 18.53
N TRP A 70 -2.55 2.01 17.91
CA TRP A 70 -2.62 3.04 16.87
C TRP A 70 -3.40 2.53 15.65
N THR A 71 -3.08 1.32 15.21
CA THR A 71 -3.71 0.72 14.02
C THR A 71 -5.20 0.47 14.26
N LYS A 72 -5.54 -0.06 15.43
CA LYS A 72 -6.94 -0.32 15.79
C LYS A 72 -7.75 0.97 15.84
N ALA A 73 -7.20 2.02 16.46
CA ALA A 73 -7.84 3.34 16.51
C ALA A 73 -8.07 3.91 15.10
N THR A 74 -7.10 3.72 14.22
CA THR A 74 -7.21 4.15 12.81
C THR A 74 -8.34 3.41 12.10
N LEU A 75 -8.46 2.11 12.29
CA LEU A 75 -9.53 1.30 11.68
C LEU A 75 -10.91 1.69 12.19
N ASN A 76 -10.99 2.13 13.46
CA ASN A 76 -12.25 2.53 14.07
C ASN A 76 -12.65 3.97 13.75
N ASN A 77 -11.80 4.73 13.10
CA ASN A 77 -12.13 6.11 12.67
C ASN A 77 -12.70 6.06 11.25
N PRO A 78 -13.99 6.41 11.05
CA PRO A 78 -14.63 6.28 9.74
C PRO A 78 -13.92 7.02 8.61
N ALA A 79 -13.44 8.24 8.85
CA ALA A 79 -12.76 9.03 7.83
C ALA A 79 -11.41 8.39 7.43
N LYS A 80 -10.64 7.94 8.42
CA LYS A 80 -9.36 7.28 8.15
C LYS A 80 -9.56 5.92 7.50
N ARG A 81 -10.57 5.17 7.92
CA ARG A 81 -10.92 3.89 7.31
C ARG A 81 -11.22 4.05 5.82
N GLU A 82 -12.05 5.03 5.47
CA GLU A 82 -12.38 5.29 4.07
C GLU A 82 -11.13 5.65 3.26
N LYS A 83 -10.27 6.50 3.80
CA LYS A 83 -9.02 6.88 3.16
C LYS A 83 -8.13 5.66 2.88
N HIS A 84 -7.98 4.79 3.87
CA HIS A 84 -7.12 3.62 3.73
C HIS A 84 -7.71 2.54 2.83
N GLN A 85 -9.01 2.48 2.68
CA GLN A 85 -9.66 1.58 1.72
C GLN A 85 -9.32 1.94 0.27
N LYS A 86 -8.97 3.19 0.01
CA LYS A 86 -8.60 3.69 -1.32
C LYS A 86 -7.08 3.76 -1.54
N SER A 87 -6.29 3.31 -0.58
CA SER A 87 -4.84 3.35 -0.65
C SER A 87 -4.29 1.93 -0.78
N PHE A 88 -3.42 1.74 -1.79
CA PHE A 88 -2.76 0.45 -2.02
C PHE A 88 -1.26 0.64 -2.01
N ALA A 89 -0.55 -0.25 -1.31
CA ALA A 89 0.91 -0.31 -1.33
C ALA A 89 1.33 -1.53 -2.14
N PHE A 90 2.47 -1.45 -2.81
CA PHE A 90 3.01 -2.56 -3.56
C PHE A 90 4.03 -3.30 -2.70
N TYR A 91 3.79 -4.60 -2.50
CA TYR A 91 4.62 -5.46 -1.65
C TYR A 91 5.39 -6.44 -2.52
N ARG A 92 6.68 -6.64 -2.18
CA ARG A 92 7.54 -7.63 -2.81
C ARG A 92 8.05 -8.55 -1.71
N ASP A 93 7.67 -9.82 -1.74
CA ASP A 93 8.06 -10.83 -0.73
C ASP A 93 7.76 -10.36 0.71
N ASN A 94 6.56 -9.82 0.93
CA ASN A 94 6.10 -9.28 2.21
C ASN A 94 6.76 -7.95 2.61
N ASP A 95 7.63 -7.39 1.77
CA ASP A 95 8.24 -6.09 2.00
C ASP A 95 7.58 -5.03 1.14
N GLN A 96 7.32 -3.87 1.73
CA GLN A 96 6.75 -2.74 1.00
C GLN A 96 7.81 -1.72 0.59
N ILE A 97 9.09 -2.10 0.67
CA ILE A 97 10.21 -1.26 0.28
C ILE A 97 11.15 -2.04 -0.62
N TYR A 98 11.73 -1.36 -1.60
CA TYR A 98 12.60 -1.98 -2.62
C TYR A 98 13.56 -0.94 -3.19
N PRO A 99 14.58 -1.38 -3.98
CA PRO A 99 15.58 -0.45 -4.52
C PRO A 99 14.97 0.67 -5.38
N LYS A 100 15.66 1.79 -5.42
CA LYS A 100 15.21 3.00 -6.10
C LYS A 100 14.87 2.77 -7.58
N ASP A 101 15.71 2.04 -8.31
CA ASP A 101 15.50 1.78 -9.74
C ASP A 101 14.22 0.99 -9.99
N VAL A 102 13.93 0.01 -9.14
CA VAL A 102 12.69 -0.76 -9.20
C VAL A 102 11.50 0.15 -8.92
N ALA A 103 11.58 0.96 -7.87
CA ALA A 103 10.51 1.88 -7.49
C ALA A 103 10.22 2.89 -8.59
N GLU A 104 11.26 3.46 -9.20
CA GLU A 104 11.09 4.44 -10.28
C GLU A 104 10.47 3.82 -11.53
N SER A 105 10.85 2.60 -11.87
CA SER A 105 10.27 1.89 -13.01
C SER A 105 8.79 1.59 -12.78
N LEU A 106 8.44 1.11 -11.60
CA LEU A 106 7.06 0.87 -11.20
C LEU A 106 6.25 2.17 -11.23
N TYR A 107 6.81 3.24 -10.69
CA TYR A 107 6.18 4.57 -10.67
C TYR A 107 5.83 5.03 -12.09
N ARG A 108 6.80 4.93 -13.02
CA ARG A 108 6.58 5.34 -14.41
C ARG A 108 5.53 4.48 -15.10
N ASP A 109 5.56 3.16 -14.87
CA ASP A 109 4.58 2.26 -15.47
C ASP A 109 3.17 2.57 -15.00
N LEU A 110 3.00 2.87 -13.72
CA LEU A 110 1.69 3.22 -13.16
C LEU A 110 1.19 4.57 -13.70
N LEU A 111 2.07 5.57 -13.81
CA LEU A 111 1.71 6.86 -14.40
C LEU A 111 1.30 6.72 -15.86
N ALA A 112 1.96 5.83 -16.59
CA ALA A 112 1.69 5.60 -18.01
C ALA A 112 0.29 5.02 -18.27
N LEU A 113 -0.35 4.42 -17.26
CA LEU A 113 -1.73 3.96 -17.40
C LEU A 113 -2.70 5.11 -17.65
N ASN A 114 -2.40 6.29 -17.11
CA ASN A 114 -3.21 7.48 -17.26
C ASN A 114 -4.71 7.21 -17.03
N SER A 115 -5.02 6.45 -15.98
CA SER A 115 -6.39 6.06 -15.66
C SER A 115 -7.05 7.10 -14.75
N PRO A 116 -8.31 7.50 -15.03
CA PRO A 116 -9.03 8.40 -14.12
C PRO A 116 -9.35 7.75 -12.76
N ASP A 117 -9.26 6.43 -12.66
CA ASP A 117 -9.50 5.71 -11.41
C ASP A 117 -8.27 5.66 -10.51
N ILE A 118 -7.09 5.99 -11.03
CA ILE A 118 -5.87 6.16 -10.23
C ILE A 118 -5.69 7.65 -9.99
N LEU A 119 -6.02 8.09 -8.77
CA LEU A 119 -6.03 9.51 -8.41
C LEU A 119 -4.63 10.04 -8.16
N GLU A 120 -3.74 9.20 -7.62
CA GLU A 120 -2.40 9.61 -7.26
C GLU A 120 -1.47 8.40 -7.24
N VAL A 121 -0.23 8.59 -7.70
CA VAL A 121 0.85 7.62 -7.54
C VAL A 121 1.93 8.30 -6.71
N LYS A 122 2.31 7.68 -5.59
CA LYS A 122 3.29 8.24 -4.66
C LYS A 122 4.56 7.43 -4.68
N LEU A 123 5.68 8.12 -4.86
CA LEU A 123 7.02 7.54 -4.68
C LEU A 123 7.56 8.05 -3.34
N ILE A 124 7.73 7.13 -2.40
CA ILE A 124 8.10 7.47 -1.02
C ILE A 124 9.46 6.85 -0.71
N ASP A 125 10.44 7.65 -0.27
CA ASP A 125 11.68 7.08 0.21
C ASP A 125 11.54 6.72 1.70
N SER A 126 12.32 5.76 2.15
CA SER A 126 12.25 5.27 3.53
C SER A 126 13.11 6.08 4.50
N ASN A 127 13.79 7.14 4.02
CA ASN A 127 14.62 7.97 4.88
C ASN A 127 13.74 8.70 5.91
N PRO A 128 13.94 8.46 7.22
CA PRO A 128 13.11 9.09 8.25
C PRO A 128 13.16 10.62 8.24
N GLU A 129 14.22 11.22 7.71
CA GLU A 129 14.31 12.68 7.61
C GLU A 129 13.28 13.24 6.63
N ASN A 130 12.96 12.48 5.57
CA ASN A 130 12.00 12.90 4.56
C ASN A 130 10.59 12.35 4.82
N ASN A 131 10.49 11.29 5.64
CA ASN A 131 9.22 10.61 5.92
C ASN A 131 9.14 10.30 7.42
N PRO A 132 8.77 11.29 8.24
CA PRO A 132 8.64 11.07 9.68
C PRO A 132 7.68 9.93 9.97
N GLN A 133 8.08 9.03 10.85
CA GLN A 133 7.26 7.89 11.20
C GLN A 133 6.14 8.30 12.15
N PRO A 134 4.99 7.60 12.12
CA PRO A 134 3.92 7.90 13.08
C PRO A 134 4.36 7.58 14.49
N PRO A 135 3.81 8.27 15.49
CA PRO A 135 4.13 7.96 16.89
C PRO A 135 3.71 6.54 17.25
N GLN A 136 4.53 5.92 18.04
CA GLN A 136 4.30 4.56 18.50
C GLN A 136 3.71 4.56 19.91
#